data_ca3edb8e9b42b32ce8d2c5ba5eed2f93
#
_entry.id   ca3edb8e9b42b32ce8d2c5ba5eed2f93
#
_cell.length_a   1.000
_cell.length_b   1.000
_cell.length_c   1.000
_cell.angle_alpha   90.00
_cell.angle_beta   90.00
_cell.angle_gamma   90.00
#
_symmetry.space_group_name_H-M   'P 1'
#
loop_
_entity.id
_entity.type
_entity.pdbx_description
1 polymer ?
#
loop_
_entity_poly.entity_id
_entity_poly.type
_entity_poly.pdbx_seq_one_letter_code
_entity_poly.pdbx_strand_id
1 'polypeptide(L)'
;MVKNELKTKKRKANVAKFLDSIKDEEKRKDSKKINEIIKEVTGEKPVMWGSSIVGYGTYHYKSESGREGDWMITGFSPRAQNLTIYIMPGYSFPKYKALLEKLGPHKLGKSCLYIKRLSDIHMPTLKKIIANGYQDMKKKYS
;
A
#
# COMPACT_ATOMS: atom_id res chain seq x y z
N MET A 1 -11.13 12.07 24.18
CA MET A 1 -10.21 11.21 23.43
C MET A 1 -10.93 9.97 22.94
N VAL A 2 -10.75 9.65 21.70
CA VAL A 2 -11.38 8.45 21.12
C VAL A 2 -10.43 7.27 21.31
N LYS A 3 -10.83 6.32 22.12
CA LYS A 3 -9.99 5.18 22.46
C LYS A 3 -9.75 4.25 21.26
N ASN A 4 -10.60 4.29 20.26
CA ASN A 4 -10.55 3.39 19.13
C ASN A 4 -9.89 4.00 17.90
N GLU A 5 -9.25 5.13 18.05
CA GLU A 5 -8.53 5.75 16.96
C GLU A 5 -7.26 4.98 16.62
N LEU A 6 -6.96 4.90 15.34
CA LEU A 6 -5.70 4.36 14.88
C LEU A 6 -4.56 5.29 15.26
N LYS A 7 -3.42 4.72 15.62
CA LYS A 7 -2.22 5.51 15.86
C LYS A 7 -1.74 6.20 14.59
N THR A 8 -1.87 5.54 13.47
CA THR A 8 -1.49 6.08 12.17
C THR A 8 -2.71 6.71 11.52
N LYS A 9 -2.62 7.98 11.21
CA LYS A 9 -3.73 8.76 10.64
C LYS A 9 -3.27 9.50 9.40
N LYS A 10 -4.25 9.84 8.56
CA LYS A 10 -4.05 10.71 7.41
C LYS A 10 -3.46 12.06 7.87
N ARG A 11 -2.47 12.53 7.14
CA ARG A 11 -1.80 13.79 7.46
C ARG A 11 -1.77 14.75 6.28
N LYS A 12 -1.79 16.04 6.57
CA LYS A 12 -1.58 17.08 5.56
C LYS A 12 -0.07 17.28 5.37
N ALA A 13 0.58 16.29 4.79
CA ALA A 13 2.00 16.37 4.50
C ALA A 13 2.21 16.19 3.00
N ASN A 14 3.29 16.76 2.49
CA ASN A 14 3.57 16.71 1.06
C ASN A 14 4.23 15.38 0.69
N VAL A 15 3.52 14.56 -0.07
CA VAL A 15 4.01 13.26 -0.50
C VAL A 15 5.28 13.39 -1.36
N ALA A 16 5.31 14.36 -2.28
CA ALA A 16 6.47 14.56 -3.14
C ALA A 16 7.73 14.87 -2.32
N LYS A 17 7.59 15.72 -1.30
CA LYS A 17 8.71 16.03 -0.41
C LYS A 17 9.16 14.79 0.37
N PHE A 18 8.20 14.00 0.85
CA PHE A 18 8.54 12.77 1.55
C PHE A 18 9.35 11.83 0.65
N LEU A 19 8.89 11.62 -0.57
CA LEU A 19 9.60 10.73 -1.50
C LEU A 19 10.98 11.27 -1.86
N ASP A 20 11.10 12.59 -2.04
CA ASP A 20 12.40 13.23 -2.33
C ASP A 20 13.37 13.09 -1.16
N SER A 21 12.86 12.93 0.05
CA SER A 21 13.70 12.84 1.25
C SER A 21 14.32 11.45 1.46
N ILE A 22 13.94 10.47 0.67
CA ILE A 22 14.49 9.12 0.78
C ILE A 22 15.97 9.16 0.37
N LYS A 23 16.85 8.77 1.30
CA LYS A 23 18.30 8.92 1.10
C LYS A 23 18.86 7.93 0.09
N ASP A 24 18.41 6.68 0.13
CA ASP A 24 18.85 5.67 -0.82
C ASP A 24 18.29 5.99 -2.21
N GLU A 25 19.17 6.22 -3.16
CA GLU A 25 18.80 6.63 -4.51
C GLU A 25 17.88 5.62 -5.20
N GLU A 26 18.19 4.34 -5.10
CA GLU A 26 17.37 3.32 -5.74
C GLU A 26 16.00 3.19 -5.10
N LYS A 27 15.96 3.21 -3.78
CA LYS A 27 14.68 3.18 -3.05
C LYS A 27 13.85 4.41 -3.40
N ARG A 28 14.49 5.56 -3.54
CA ARG A 28 13.80 6.79 -3.92
C ARG A 28 13.16 6.66 -5.31
N LYS A 29 13.93 6.14 -6.27
CA LYS A 29 13.43 5.92 -7.63
C LYS A 29 12.30 4.90 -7.64
N ASP A 30 12.47 3.79 -6.93
CA ASP A 30 11.46 2.74 -6.86
C ASP A 30 10.19 3.26 -6.20
N SER A 31 10.33 4.03 -5.13
CA SER A 31 9.18 4.59 -4.41
C SER A 31 8.39 5.55 -5.30
N LYS A 32 9.08 6.40 -6.05
CA LYS A 32 8.41 7.30 -6.99
C LYS A 32 7.69 6.53 -8.08
N LYS A 33 8.27 5.43 -8.55
CA LYS A 33 7.65 4.59 -9.55
C LYS A 33 6.40 3.90 -9.01
N ILE A 34 6.47 3.36 -7.79
CA ILE A 34 5.30 2.76 -7.13
C ILE A 34 4.19 3.79 -7.00
N ASN A 35 4.53 5.01 -6.59
CA ASN A 35 3.55 6.09 -6.48
C ASN A 35 2.82 6.31 -7.82
N GLU A 36 3.56 6.40 -8.92
CA GLU A 36 2.94 6.58 -10.24
C GLU A 36 2.06 5.40 -10.63
N ILE A 37 2.51 4.18 -10.35
CA ILE A 37 1.74 2.98 -10.65
C ILE A 37 0.41 2.96 -9.89
N ILE A 38 0.45 3.23 -8.58
CA ILE A 38 -0.77 3.18 -7.78
C ILE A 38 -1.73 4.32 -8.18
N LYS A 39 -1.21 5.50 -8.45
CA LYS A 39 -2.02 6.60 -8.97
C LYS A 39 -2.73 6.22 -10.26
N GLU A 40 -1.99 5.62 -11.19
CA GLU A 40 -2.54 5.19 -12.47
C GLU A 40 -3.61 4.13 -12.31
N VAL A 41 -3.32 3.12 -11.49
CA VAL A 41 -4.21 1.97 -11.31
C VAL A 41 -5.49 2.33 -10.56
N THR A 42 -5.39 3.21 -9.55
CA THR A 42 -6.52 3.53 -8.67
C THR A 42 -7.22 4.83 -9.03
N GLY A 43 -6.54 5.75 -9.69
CA GLY A 43 -7.08 7.09 -9.91
C GLY A 43 -7.13 7.95 -8.66
N GLU A 44 -6.62 7.47 -7.55
CA GLU A 44 -6.65 8.19 -6.27
C GLU A 44 -5.40 9.04 -6.07
N LYS A 45 -5.54 10.12 -5.30
CA LYS A 45 -4.41 10.97 -4.95
C LYS A 45 -3.63 10.38 -3.78
N PRO A 46 -2.29 10.45 -3.81
CA PRO A 46 -1.49 9.98 -2.68
C PRO A 46 -1.63 10.91 -1.48
N VAL A 47 -1.71 10.32 -0.29
CA VAL A 47 -1.83 11.05 0.97
C VAL A 47 -0.93 10.37 1.99
N MET A 48 -0.27 11.17 2.82
CA MET A 48 0.54 10.59 3.90
C MET A 48 -0.34 10.05 5.02
N TRP A 49 0.04 8.87 5.49
CA TRP A 49 -0.53 8.26 6.68
C TRP A 49 0.61 8.00 7.66
N GLY A 50 0.58 8.67 8.80
CA GLY A 50 1.71 8.60 9.71
C GLY A 50 2.94 9.26 9.11
N SER A 51 4.11 8.79 9.50
CA SER A 51 5.38 9.41 9.09
C SER A 51 6.00 8.82 7.83
N SER A 52 5.57 7.65 7.40
CA SER A 52 6.27 6.94 6.34
C SER A 52 5.38 6.10 5.41
N ILE A 53 4.07 6.23 5.49
CA ILE A 53 3.14 5.47 4.66
C ILE A 53 2.47 6.42 3.68
N VAL A 54 2.47 6.04 2.41
CA VAL A 54 1.73 6.75 1.36
C VAL A 54 0.50 5.94 1.03
N GLY A 55 -0.68 6.50 1.25
CA GLY A 55 -1.94 5.81 1.04
C GLY A 55 -2.78 6.41 -0.06
N TYR A 56 -3.68 5.61 -0.61
CA TYR A 56 -4.52 5.96 -1.76
C TYR A 56 -5.96 5.53 -1.47
N GLY A 57 -6.87 6.50 -1.46
CA GLY A 57 -8.25 6.24 -1.09
C GLY A 57 -8.41 6.04 0.40
N THR A 58 -9.64 6.03 0.86
CA THR A 58 -9.97 5.88 2.27
C THR A 58 -11.25 5.05 2.40
N TYR A 59 -11.27 4.15 3.37
CA TYR A 59 -12.50 3.45 3.73
C TYR A 59 -12.72 3.54 5.23
N HIS A 60 -13.98 3.43 5.62
CA HIS A 60 -14.34 3.44 7.03
C HIS A 60 -14.62 2.01 7.47
N TYR A 61 -13.87 1.54 8.46
CA TYR A 61 -14.06 0.19 8.99
C TYR A 61 -14.73 0.21 10.36
N LYS A 62 -15.42 -0.90 10.65
CA LYS A 62 -16.05 -1.10 11.94
C LYS A 62 -15.85 -2.57 12.32
N SER A 63 -15.19 -2.81 13.44
CA SER A 63 -14.91 -4.16 13.90
C SER A 63 -15.99 -4.63 14.88
N GLU A 64 -16.03 -5.94 15.11
CA GLU A 64 -16.96 -6.53 16.07
C GLU A 64 -16.76 -6.01 17.50
N SER A 65 -15.54 -5.64 17.83
CA SER A 65 -15.22 -5.10 19.16
C SER A 65 -15.65 -3.65 19.35
N GLY A 66 -16.26 -3.03 18.34
CA GLY A 66 -16.69 -1.64 18.39
C GLY A 66 -15.64 -0.65 17.93
N ARG A 67 -14.49 -1.12 17.52
CA ARG A 67 -13.47 -0.22 16.94
C ARG A 67 -13.92 0.24 15.57
N GLU A 68 -13.76 1.53 15.32
CA GLU A 68 -14.00 2.06 13.98
C GLU A 68 -13.03 3.18 13.69
N GLY A 69 -12.82 3.43 12.41
CA GLY A 69 -11.91 4.47 11.96
C GLY A 69 -11.76 4.44 10.47
N ASP A 70 -10.92 5.32 9.98
CA ASP A 70 -10.61 5.40 8.56
C ASP A 70 -9.22 4.82 8.29
N TRP A 71 -9.09 4.16 7.17
CA TRP A 71 -7.82 3.61 6.73
C TRP A 71 -7.69 3.73 5.21
N MET A 72 -6.48 3.65 4.72
CA MET A 72 -6.23 3.71 3.28
C MET A 72 -6.74 2.44 2.59
N ILE A 73 -7.20 2.57 1.37
CA ILE A 73 -7.65 1.42 0.58
C ILE A 73 -6.45 0.61 0.12
N THR A 74 -5.38 1.29 -0.32
CA THR A 74 -4.13 0.66 -0.67
C THR A 74 -3.00 1.65 -0.39
N GLY A 75 -1.76 1.20 -0.42
CA GLY A 75 -0.64 2.09 -0.16
C GLY A 75 0.69 1.36 -0.13
N PHE A 76 1.74 2.13 0.19
CA PHE A 76 3.07 1.56 0.33
C PHE A 76 3.88 2.36 1.35
N SER A 77 4.96 1.74 1.82
CA SER A 77 5.89 2.41 2.72
C SER A 77 7.32 2.02 2.35
N PRO A 78 8.18 3.01 2.07
CA PRO A 78 9.61 2.73 1.81
C PRO A 78 10.33 2.58 3.16
N ARG A 79 10.39 1.35 3.65
CA ARG A 79 11.04 1.06 4.91
C ARG A 79 12.53 0.85 4.73
N ALA A 80 13.28 0.85 5.85
CA ALA A 80 14.73 0.74 5.80
C ALA A 80 15.22 -0.51 5.06
N GLN A 81 14.55 -1.63 5.25
CA GLN A 81 15.00 -2.91 4.70
C GLN A 81 14.22 -3.38 3.48
N ASN A 82 13.11 -2.74 3.17
CA ASN A 82 12.27 -3.17 2.05
C ASN A 82 11.26 -2.12 1.66
N LEU A 83 10.60 -2.36 0.52
CA LEU A 83 9.42 -1.61 0.13
C LEU A 83 8.22 -2.47 0.53
N THR A 84 7.35 -1.92 1.36
CA THR A 84 6.15 -2.61 1.82
C THR A 84 4.95 -2.12 1.04
N ILE A 85 4.21 -3.03 0.43
CA ILE A 85 2.98 -2.71 -0.32
C ILE A 85 1.81 -3.31 0.44
N TYR A 86 0.80 -2.50 0.71
CA TYR A 86 -0.35 -2.90 1.52
C TYR A 86 -1.52 -3.28 0.62
N ILE A 87 -1.98 -4.51 0.77
CA ILE A 87 -3.17 -5.02 0.10
C ILE A 87 -4.15 -5.42 1.20
N MET A 88 -5.17 -4.62 1.41
CA MET A 88 -6.07 -4.76 2.56
C MET A 88 -6.85 -6.07 2.62
N PRO A 89 -7.30 -6.65 1.48
CA PRO A 89 -7.96 -7.95 1.55
C PRO A 89 -7.05 -9.08 2.05
N GLY A 90 -5.72 -8.85 1.98
CA GLY A 90 -4.73 -9.87 2.36
C GLY A 90 -4.36 -10.76 1.18
N TYR A 91 -3.31 -11.55 1.38
CA TYR A 91 -2.72 -12.33 0.28
C TYR A 91 -3.12 -13.80 0.31
N SER A 92 -4.07 -14.18 1.15
CA SER A 92 -4.46 -15.59 1.30
C SER A 92 -5.42 -16.10 0.22
N PHE A 93 -6.03 -15.20 -0.54
CA PHE A 93 -6.97 -15.62 -1.59
C PHE A 93 -6.24 -16.27 -2.77
N PRO A 94 -6.82 -17.33 -3.36
CA PRO A 94 -6.16 -18.05 -4.46
C PRO A 94 -5.71 -17.18 -5.64
N LYS A 95 -6.47 -16.15 -5.98
CA LYS A 95 -6.09 -15.27 -7.09
C LYS A 95 -4.78 -14.52 -6.84
N TYR A 96 -4.52 -14.15 -5.58
CA TYR A 96 -3.27 -13.49 -5.23
C TYR A 96 -2.11 -14.48 -5.23
N LYS A 97 -2.37 -15.71 -4.79
CA LYS A 97 -1.35 -16.74 -4.79
C LYS A 97 -0.80 -16.99 -6.19
N ALA A 98 -1.69 -17.10 -7.17
CA ALA A 98 -1.28 -17.29 -8.55
C ALA A 98 -0.44 -16.12 -9.08
N LEU A 99 -0.83 -14.89 -8.72
CA LEU A 99 -0.08 -13.70 -9.12
C LEU A 99 1.28 -13.64 -8.44
N LEU A 100 1.33 -13.98 -7.15
CA LEU A 100 2.58 -13.95 -6.39
C LEU A 100 3.62 -14.92 -6.94
N GLU A 101 3.19 -16.05 -7.49
CA GLU A 101 4.10 -17.01 -8.09
C GLU A 101 4.84 -16.42 -9.30
N LYS A 102 4.26 -15.44 -9.97
CA LYS A 102 4.85 -14.79 -11.15
C LYS A 102 5.57 -13.49 -10.80
N LEU A 103 5.44 -13.03 -9.56
CA LEU A 103 5.90 -11.69 -9.18
C LEU A 103 7.43 -11.56 -9.14
N GLY A 104 8.10 -12.53 -8.59
CA GLY A 104 9.53 -12.46 -8.32
C GLY A 104 9.82 -12.54 -6.83
N PRO A 105 11.06 -12.29 -6.40
CA PRO A 105 11.45 -12.43 -4.99
C PRO A 105 10.64 -11.51 -4.08
N HIS A 106 10.03 -12.06 -3.04
CA HIS A 106 9.25 -11.30 -2.08
C HIS A 106 9.06 -12.08 -0.79
N LYS A 107 8.58 -11.38 0.24
CA LYS A 107 8.09 -12.00 1.47
C LYS A 107 6.71 -11.44 1.74
N LEU A 108 5.93 -12.16 2.53
CA LEU A 108 4.55 -11.76 2.84
C LEU A 108 4.30 -11.64 4.33
N GLY A 109 3.56 -10.59 4.71
CA GLY A 109 2.84 -10.53 5.95
C GLY A 109 1.36 -10.75 5.67
N LYS A 110 0.52 -10.50 6.63
CA LYS A 110 -0.93 -10.72 6.47
C LYS A 110 -1.53 -9.86 5.35
N SER A 111 -1.23 -8.58 5.36
CA SER A 111 -1.70 -7.63 4.33
C SER A 111 -0.53 -6.88 3.70
N CYS A 112 0.69 -7.35 3.91
CA CYS A 112 1.90 -6.68 3.48
C CYS A 112 2.67 -7.54 2.48
N LEU A 113 3.13 -6.91 1.43
CA LEU A 113 4.03 -7.52 0.47
C LEU A 113 5.38 -6.79 0.62
N TYR A 114 6.43 -7.55 0.90
CA TYR A 114 7.76 -7.00 1.10
C TYR A 114 8.64 -7.32 -0.09
N ILE A 115 9.15 -6.29 -0.75
CA ILE A 115 10.07 -6.44 -1.87
C ILE A 115 11.29 -5.55 -1.64
N LYS A 116 12.44 -5.94 -2.18
CA LYS A 116 13.65 -5.15 -2.04
C LYS A 116 13.79 -4.13 -3.14
N ARG A 117 13.62 -4.56 -4.39
CA ARG A 117 13.81 -3.70 -5.55
C ARG A 117 12.77 -3.99 -6.61
N LEU A 118 12.29 -2.94 -7.27
CA LEU A 118 11.37 -3.10 -8.37
C LEU A 118 12.00 -3.81 -9.56
N SER A 119 13.32 -3.70 -9.72
CA SER A 119 14.02 -4.38 -10.81
C SER A 119 13.93 -5.90 -10.72
N ASP A 120 13.66 -6.44 -9.53
CA ASP A 120 13.51 -7.87 -9.32
C ASP A 120 12.09 -8.38 -9.59
N ILE A 121 11.16 -7.47 -9.87
CA ILE A 121 9.73 -7.74 -9.85
C ILE A 121 9.15 -7.66 -11.26
N HIS A 122 8.25 -8.58 -11.57
CA HIS A 122 7.48 -8.54 -12.81
C HIS A 122 6.41 -7.45 -12.68
N MET A 123 6.65 -6.31 -13.30
CA MET A 123 5.82 -5.13 -13.10
C MET A 123 4.35 -5.30 -13.51
N PRO A 124 4.03 -5.97 -14.63
CA PRO A 124 2.62 -6.21 -14.97
C PRO A 124 1.87 -6.99 -13.88
N THR A 125 2.56 -7.95 -13.26
CA THR A 125 1.97 -8.74 -12.17
C THR A 125 1.73 -7.87 -10.95
N LEU A 126 2.69 -7.01 -10.59
CA LEU A 126 2.52 -6.09 -9.47
C LEU A 126 1.31 -5.17 -9.69
N LYS A 127 1.16 -4.63 -10.88
CA LYS A 127 0.01 -3.78 -11.21
C LYS A 127 -1.32 -4.52 -11.03
N LYS A 128 -1.37 -5.79 -11.44
CA LYS A 128 -2.58 -6.62 -11.27
C LYS A 128 -2.90 -6.85 -9.80
N ILE A 129 -1.89 -7.11 -8.99
CA ILE A 129 -2.07 -7.31 -7.55
C ILE A 129 -2.67 -6.05 -6.92
N ILE A 130 -2.10 -4.89 -7.23
CA ILE A 130 -2.58 -3.62 -6.69
C ILE A 130 -4.01 -3.34 -7.17
N ALA A 131 -4.29 -3.54 -8.46
CA ALA A 131 -5.61 -3.29 -9.02
C ALA A 131 -6.66 -4.20 -8.39
N ASN A 132 -6.35 -5.49 -8.23
CA ASN A 132 -7.27 -6.43 -7.62
C ASN A 132 -7.55 -6.07 -6.16
N GLY A 133 -6.50 -5.72 -5.42
CA GLY A 133 -6.66 -5.32 -4.02
C GLY A 133 -7.53 -4.09 -3.87
N TYR A 134 -7.29 -3.09 -4.70
CA TYR A 134 -8.07 -1.86 -4.69
C TYR A 134 -9.53 -2.15 -5.01
N GLN A 135 -9.80 -2.90 -6.07
CA GLN A 135 -11.16 -3.23 -6.48
C GLN A 135 -11.91 -4.08 -5.46
N ASP A 136 -11.23 -5.04 -4.87
CA ASP A 136 -11.84 -5.87 -3.83
C ASP A 136 -12.29 -5.02 -2.65
N MET A 137 -11.48 -4.05 -2.25
CA MET A 137 -11.86 -3.15 -1.15
C MET A 137 -12.99 -2.22 -1.55
N LYS A 138 -13.00 -1.71 -2.77
CA LYS A 138 -14.09 -0.86 -3.25
C LYS A 138 -15.42 -1.62 -3.25
N LYS A 139 -15.41 -2.87 -3.65
CA LYS A 139 -16.61 -3.72 -3.61
C LYS A 139 -17.10 -3.93 -2.19
N LYS A 140 -16.17 -4.21 -1.28
CA LYS A 140 -16.52 -4.52 0.11
C LYS A 140 -17.10 -3.32 0.85
N TYR A 141 -16.62 -2.12 0.55
CA TYR A 141 -16.96 -0.91 1.32
C TYR A 141 -17.69 0.17 0.50
N SER A 142 -18.20 -0.18 -0.66
CA SER A 142 -18.99 0.78 -1.45
C SER A 142 -20.47 0.68 -1.21
#